data_da91f6bf39dff2a6bbf8ad5fbf15a323
#
_entry.id   da91f6bf39dff2a6bbf8ad5fbf15a323
#
_cell.length_a   1.000
_cell.length_b   1.000
_cell.length_c   1.000
_cell.angle_alpha   90.00
_cell.angle_beta   90.00
_cell.angle_gamma   90.00
#
_symmetry.space_group_name_H-M   'P 1'
#
loop_
_entity.id
_entity.type
_entity.pdbx_description
1 polymer ?
#
loop_
_entity_poly.entity_id
_entity_poly.type
_entity_poly.pdbx_seq_one_letter_code
_entity_poly.pdbx_strand_id
1 'polypeptide(L)'
;MRLREIERRDAMADDNNTKRMSMIVTKGTLDWAYPPFILATTAAAMGLEVTMFFTFYGLTLLKKNLDLKISTLGNPAMEMPMFGMHIGMPNLVSAIPGVDAAATTMMKNLIKKKGVASIEELRTMAIEAEVKMIACQMTMDLFEYTKDDMIEGPVLGGAATYIETATKSDINLFI
;
A
#
# COMPACT_ATOMS: atom_id res chain seq x y z
N MET A 1 0.79 47.98 12.00
CA MET A 1 0.90 47.77 10.54
C MET A 1 1.81 46.59 10.21
N ARG A 2 3.02 46.52 10.76
CA ARG A 2 4.02 45.44 10.49
C ARG A 2 3.57 44.01 10.85
N LEU A 3 2.86 43.79 11.96
CA LEU A 3 2.42 42.44 12.41
C LEU A 3 1.39 41.82 11.45
N ARG A 4 0.42 42.60 10.96
CA ARG A 4 -0.58 42.11 9.97
C ARG A 4 0.03 41.80 8.60
N GLU A 5 1.15 42.41 8.28
CA GLU A 5 1.88 42.16 7.04
C GLU A 5 2.73 40.90 7.13
N ILE A 6 3.26 40.58 8.31
CA ILE A 6 3.95 39.31 8.63
C ILE A 6 2.93 38.18 8.62
N GLU A 7 1.81 38.31 9.31
CA GLU A 7 0.71 37.32 9.33
C GLU A 7 0.14 37.05 7.91
N ARG A 8 0.05 38.08 7.05
CA ARG A 8 -0.35 37.90 5.65
C ARG A 8 0.73 37.23 4.82
N ARG A 9 2.01 37.48 5.06
CA ARG A 9 3.12 36.81 4.36
C ARG A 9 3.22 35.36 4.77
N ASP A 10 3.01 35.04 6.05
CA ASP A 10 3.02 33.68 6.58
C ASP A 10 1.79 32.90 6.08
N ALA A 11 0.60 33.53 6.03
CA ALA A 11 -0.60 32.95 5.42
C ALA A 11 -0.50 32.76 3.90
N MET A 12 0.23 33.63 3.18
CA MET A 12 0.49 33.48 1.73
C MET A 12 1.64 32.50 1.44
N ALA A 13 2.56 32.29 2.38
CA ALA A 13 3.61 31.27 2.27
C ALA A 13 3.07 29.84 2.51
N ASP A 14 1.97 29.70 3.23
CA ASP A 14 1.32 28.42 3.52
C ASP A 14 0.46 27.92 2.34
N ASP A 15 0.08 28.79 1.40
CA ASP A 15 -0.79 28.47 0.26
C ASP A 15 -0.04 27.80 -0.93
N ASN A 16 1.29 27.59 -0.81
CA ASN A 16 2.10 26.98 -1.87
C ASN A 16 2.89 25.75 -1.37
N ASN A 17 2.55 25.19 -0.20
CA ASN A 17 3.23 24.03 0.36
C ASN A 17 2.30 22.83 0.37
N THR A 18 2.09 22.21 -0.80
CA THR A 18 1.40 20.91 -0.92
C THR A 18 2.09 19.91 -0.01
N LYS A 19 1.38 19.40 0.99
CA LYS A 19 1.90 18.39 1.91
C LYS A 19 2.21 17.10 1.18
N ARG A 20 3.24 16.42 1.65
CA ARG A 20 3.76 15.20 1.01
C ARG A 20 3.72 14.03 1.96
N MET A 21 3.29 12.89 1.44
CA MET A 21 3.37 11.62 2.15
C MET A 21 4.20 10.64 1.35
N SER A 22 5.16 9.98 2.03
CA SER A 22 5.88 8.86 1.44
C SER A 22 5.71 7.60 2.28
N MET A 23 5.73 6.44 1.65
CA MET A 23 5.67 5.17 2.36
C MET A 23 6.51 4.08 1.69
N ILE A 24 7.08 3.21 2.52
CA ILE A 24 7.72 1.98 2.09
C ILE A 24 6.72 0.85 2.25
N VAL A 25 6.55 0.06 1.19
CA VAL A 25 5.67 -1.11 1.15
C VAL A 25 6.53 -2.36 0.98
N THR A 26 6.53 -3.23 2.00
CA THR A 26 7.46 -4.38 2.07
C THR A 26 6.77 -5.73 1.96
N LYS A 27 5.46 -5.81 2.17
CA LYS A 27 4.70 -7.05 2.21
C LYS A 27 3.72 -7.16 1.05
N GLY A 28 3.58 -8.37 0.51
CA GLY A 28 2.78 -8.65 -0.68
C GLY A 28 1.62 -9.60 -0.43
N THR A 29 1.14 -9.76 0.81
CA THR A 29 -0.04 -10.55 1.12
C THR A 29 -1.31 -9.70 1.09
N LEU A 30 -2.47 -10.34 0.90
CA LEU A 30 -3.75 -9.66 0.72
C LEU A 30 -4.08 -8.70 1.87
N ASP A 31 -3.89 -9.13 3.11
CA ASP A 31 -4.15 -8.35 4.32
C ASP A 31 -3.21 -7.15 4.46
N TRP A 32 -1.95 -7.30 4.06
CA TRP A 32 -0.96 -6.22 4.10
C TRP A 32 -1.01 -5.29 2.89
N ALA A 33 -1.69 -5.68 1.82
CA ALA A 33 -1.86 -4.82 0.65
C ALA A 33 -2.88 -3.69 0.89
N TYR A 34 -3.89 -3.91 1.73
CA TYR A 34 -4.93 -2.92 1.99
C TYR A 34 -4.44 -1.63 2.63
N PRO A 35 -3.70 -1.66 3.77
CA PRO A 35 -3.29 -0.44 4.46
C PRO A 35 -2.56 0.58 3.58
N PRO A 36 -1.52 0.21 2.80
CA PRO A 36 -0.80 1.19 2.00
C PRO A 36 -1.66 1.81 0.89
N PHE A 37 -2.48 1.03 0.20
CA PHE A 37 -3.33 1.58 -0.86
C PHE A 37 -4.47 2.44 -0.32
N ILE A 38 -5.11 2.05 0.80
CA ILE A 38 -6.14 2.87 1.45
C ILE A 38 -5.54 4.21 1.91
N LEU A 39 -4.38 4.19 2.56
CA LEU A 39 -3.73 5.42 3.02
C LEU A 39 -3.31 6.31 1.85
N ALA A 40 -2.74 5.70 0.79
CA ALA A 40 -2.30 6.44 -0.38
C ALA A 40 -3.47 7.14 -1.10
N THR A 41 -4.55 6.41 -1.39
CA THR A 41 -5.72 6.96 -2.07
C THR A 41 -6.43 8.02 -1.22
N THR A 42 -6.50 7.79 0.10
CA THR A 42 -7.08 8.77 1.03
C THR A 42 -6.25 10.05 1.10
N ALA A 43 -4.93 9.93 1.23
CA ALA A 43 -4.04 11.09 1.27
C ALA A 43 -4.08 11.89 -0.03
N ALA A 44 -4.08 11.21 -1.19
CA ALA A 44 -4.22 11.85 -2.48
C ALA A 44 -5.57 12.58 -2.61
N ALA A 45 -6.67 11.96 -2.15
CA ALA A 45 -7.99 12.60 -2.10
C ALA A 45 -8.04 13.84 -1.17
N MET A 46 -7.16 13.89 -0.16
CA MET A 46 -6.98 15.06 0.71
C MET A 46 -6.04 16.13 0.11
N GLY A 47 -5.53 15.92 -1.10
CA GLY A 47 -4.66 16.87 -1.81
C GLY A 47 -3.18 16.74 -1.46
N LEU A 48 -2.73 15.63 -0.85
CA LEU A 48 -1.31 15.39 -0.62
C LEU A 48 -0.65 14.80 -1.88
N GLU A 49 0.60 15.19 -2.13
CA GLU A 49 1.46 14.44 -3.06
C GLU A 49 1.91 13.13 -2.39
N VAL A 50 1.59 11.99 -2.99
CA VAL A 50 1.85 10.68 -2.39
C VAL A 50 2.89 9.91 -3.20
N THR A 51 3.89 9.35 -2.50
CA THR A 51 4.88 8.44 -3.09
C THR A 51 4.90 7.11 -2.34
N MET A 52 4.79 6.01 -3.05
CA MET A 52 4.90 4.64 -2.53
C MET A 52 6.16 3.97 -3.10
N PHE A 53 7.02 3.46 -2.24
CA PHE A 53 8.21 2.69 -2.63
C PHE A 53 7.99 1.22 -2.32
N PHE A 54 7.91 0.42 -3.37
CA PHE A 54 7.68 -1.03 -3.27
C PHE A 54 9.00 -1.79 -3.31
N THR A 55 9.28 -2.54 -2.26
CA THR A 55 10.51 -3.31 -2.13
C THR A 55 10.22 -4.71 -1.57
N PHE A 56 11.14 -5.64 -1.76
CA PHE A 56 10.98 -7.04 -1.37
C PHE A 56 9.61 -7.60 -1.82
N TYR A 57 8.90 -8.30 -0.94
CA TYR A 57 7.62 -8.91 -1.29
C TYR A 57 6.52 -7.90 -1.61
N GLY A 58 6.62 -6.64 -1.13
CA GLY A 58 5.73 -5.56 -1.52
C GLY A 58 5.73 -5.27 -3.02
N LEU A 59 6.85 -5.57 -3.71
CA LEU A 59 6.96 -5.41 -5.15
C LEU A 59 5.94 -6.25 -5.94
N THR A 60 5.49 -7.39 -5.38
CA THR A 60 4.47 -8.25 -6.00
C THR A 60 3.13 -7.54 -6.20
N LEU A 61 2.85 -6.48 -5.43
CA LEU A 61 1.63 -5.68 -5.57
C LEU A 61 1.59 -4.85 -6.86
N LEU A 62 2.74 -4.69 -7.52
CA LEU A 62 2.86 -4.01 -8.81
C LEU A 62 2.77 -4.96 -10.02
N LYS A 63 2.65 -6.26 -9.80
CA LYS A 63 2.53 -7.23 -10.90
C LYS A 63 1.21 -7.06 -11.65
N LYS A 64 1.23 -7.33 -12.97
CA LYS A 64 0.04 -7.34 -13.83
C LYS A 64 -1.03 -8.30 -13.30
N ASN A 65 -0.61 -9.51 -12.93
CA ASN A 65 -1.50 -10.52 -12.37
C ASN A 65 -1.27 -10.61 -10.85
N LEU A 66 -2.28 -10.26 -10.07
CA LEU A 66 -2.26 -10.35 -8.62
C LEU A 66 -2.82 -11.71 -8.17
N ASP A 67 -1.95 -12.56 -7.62
CA ASP A 67 -2.35 -13.77 -6.89
C ASP A 67 -2.06 -13.58 -5.41
N LEU A 68 -2.81 -12.66 -4.79
CA LEU A 68 -2.61 -12.31 -3.38
C LEU A 68 -3.33 -13.33 -2.48
N LYS A 69 -2.58 -13.87 -1.56
CA LYS A 69 -3.06 -14.75 -0.47
C LYS A 69 -3.02 -14.01 0.85
N ILE A 70 -3.94 -14.36 1.75
CA ILE A 70 -3.92 -13.84 3.11
C ILE A 70 -2.79 -14.48 3.90
N SER A 71 -2.19 -13.72 4.83
CA SER A 71 -1.24 -14.25 5.81
C SER A 71 -1.96 -15.11 6.84
N THR A 72 -1.90 -16.43 6.69
CA THR A 72 -2.52 -17.36 7.65
C THR A 72 -1.56 -17.82 8.73
N LEU A 73 -0.32 -18.17 8.36
CA LEU A 73 0.72 -18.59 9.28
C LEU A 73 1.34 -17.40 10.02
N GLY A 74 1.49 -17.54 11.34
CA GLY A 74 2.10 -16.49 12.17
C GLY A 74 1.23 -15.25 12.37
N ASN A 75 -0.05 -15.31 12.01
CA ASN A 75 -1.01 -14.23 12.23
C ASN A 75 -1.98 -14.57 13.37
N PRO A 76 -1.64 -14.26 14.63
CA PRO A 76 -2.47 -14.60 15.79
C PRO A 76 -3.78 -13.79 15.84
N ALA A 77 -3.87 -12.70 15.08
CA ALA A 77 -5.06 -11.86 15.01
C ALA A 77 -6.05 -12.33 13.94
N MET A 78 -5.73 -13.42 13.22
CA MET A 78 -6.62 -13.94 12.21
C MET A 78 -7.83 -14.61 12.84
N GLU A 79 -8.98 -13.97 12.70
CA GLU A 79 -10.27 -14.50 13.15
C GLU A 79 -11.18 -14.72 11.95
N MET A 80 -11.90 -15.83 11.97
CA MET A 80 -12.92 -16.12 10.96
C MET A 80 -14.31 -15.89 11.56
N PRO A 81 -15.14 -15.04 10.95
CA PRO A 81 -16.53 -14.89 11.37
C PRO A 81 -17.32 -16.14 10.94
N MET A 82 -17.56 -17.04 11.87
CA MET A 82 -18.42 -18.21 11.68
C MET A 82 -19.56 -18.23 12.69
N PHE A 83 -20.79 -18.38 12.18
CA PHE A 83 -22.01 -18.48 13.02
C PHE A 83 -22.19 -17.33 14.04
N GLY A 84 -21.75 -16.12 13.68
CA GLY A 84 -21.85 -14.95 14.58
C GLY A 84 -20.78 -14.89 15.68
N MET A 85 -19.82 -15.80 15.66
CA MET A 85 -18.65 -15.82 16.57
C MET A 85 -17.36 -15.54 15.79
N HIS A 86 -16.41 -14.91 16.45
CA HIS A 86 -15.06 -14.71 15.93
C HIS A 86 -14.16 -15.84 16.44
N ILE A 87 -13.82 -16.79 15.57
CA ILE A 87 -13.00 -17.95 15.93
C ILE A 87 -11.58 -17.69 15.43
N GLY A 88 -10.61 -17.62 16.36
CA GLY A 88 -9.20 -17.51 16.04
C GLY A 88 -8.69 -18.77 15.34
N MET A 89 -7.82 -18.61 14.34
CA MET A 89 -7.24 -19.73 13.60
C MET A 89 -5.88 -20.13 14.21
N PRO A 90 -5.77 -21.31 14.83
CA PRO A 90 -4.48 -21.81 15.34
C PRO A 90 -3.48 -22.05 14.20
N ASN A 91 -2.21 -21.73 14.41
CA ASN A 91 -1.14 -21.93 13.42
C ASN A 91 -1.06 -23.38 12.89
N LEU A 92 -1.39 -24.36 13.72
CA LEU A 92 -1.40 -25.77 13.31
C LEU A 92 -2.45 -26.05 12.22
N VAL A 93 -3.61 -25.39 12.28
CA VAL A 93 -4.67 -25.49 11.26
C VAL A 93 -4.24 -24.75 9.99
N SER A 94 -3.60 -23.60 10.14
CA SER A 94 -3.07 -22.81 9.03
C SER A 94 -1.97 -23.52 8.23
N ALA A 95 -1.29 -24.51 8.84
CA ALA A 95 -0.25 -25.31 8.19
C ALA A 95 -0.81 -26.43 7.29
N ILE A 96 -2.11 -26.72 7.34
CA ILE A 96 -2.74 -27.75 6.51
C ILE A 96 -2.82 -27.25 5.06
N PRO A 97 -2.35 -28.04 4.07
CA PRO A 97 -2.45 -27.68 2.66
C PRO A 97 -3.88 -27.32 2.24
N GLY A 98 -4.05 -26.18 1.58
CA GLY A 98 -5.34 -25.68 1.09
C GLY A 98 -6.11 -24.76 2.05
N VAL A 99 -5.75 -24.70 3.32
CA VAL A 99 -6.39 -23.81 4.29
C VAL A 99 -6.14 -22.34 3.93
N ASP A 100 -4.93 -22.00 3.47
CA ASP A 100 -4.58 -20.67 2.99
C ASP A 100 -5.45 -20.22 1.79
N ALA A 101 -5.70 -21.12 0.84
CA ALA A 101 -6.54 -20.87 -0.31
C ALA A 101 -8.02 -20.68 0.09
N ALA A 102 -8.53 -21.54 0.99
CA ALA A 102 -9.88 -21.43 1.51
C ALA A 102 -10.08 -20.13 2.29
N ALA A 103 -9.15 -19.79 3.19
CA ALA A 103 -9.18 -18.54 3.96
C ALA A 103 -9.10 -17.29 3.06
N THR A 104 -8.24 -17.33 2.03
CA THR A 104 -8.12 -16.26 1.05
C THR A 104 -9.42 -16.05 0.28
N THR A 105 -10.03 -17.14 -0.19
CA THR A 105 -11.31 -17.09 -0.92
C THR A 105 -12.41 -16.53 -0.05
N MET A 106 -12.48 -16.96 1.20
CA MET A 106 -13.48 -16.50 2.16
C MET A 106 -13.30 -15.01 2.46
N MET A 107 -12.05 -14.53 2.64
CA MET A 107 -11.75 -13.13 2.85
C MET A 107 -12.10 -12.28 1.63
N LYS A 108 -11.74 -12.71 0.41
CA LYS A 108 -12.12 -12.02 -0.84
C LYS A 108 -13.63 -11.91 -0.98
N ASN A 109 -14.38 -12.96 -0.64
CA ASN A 109 -15.84 -12.95 -0.67
C ASN A 109 -16.43 -12.00 0.39
N LEU A 110 -15.84 -11.94 1.59
CA LEU A 110 -16.26 -11.02 2.65
C LEU A 110 -16.04 -9.56 2.23
N ILE A 111 -14.88 -9.23 1.68
CA ILE A 111 -14.52 -7.93 1.15
C ILE A 111 -15.56 -7.50 0.11
N LYS A 112 -15.83 -8.36 -0.87
CA LYS A 112 -16.82 -8.11 -1.92
C LYS A 112 -18.24 -7.92 -1.34
N LYS A 113 -18.65 -8.78 -0.40
CA LYS A 113 -19.98 -8.68 0.26
C LYS A 113 -20.17 -7.39 1.04
N LYS A 114 -19.08 -6.86 1.60
CA LYS A 114 -19.09 -5.60 2.37
C LYS A 114 -18.92 -4.37 1.49
N GLY A 115 -18.77 -4.51 0.17
CA GLY A 115 -18.59 -3.40 -0.76
C GLY A 115 -17.24 -2.70 -0.62
N VAL A 116 -16.23 -3.38 -0.07
CA VAL A 116 -14.87 -2.85 0.01
C VAL A 116 -14.20 -3.07 -1.35
N ALA A 117 -13.53 -2.03 -1.85
CA ALA A 117 -12.80 -2.10 -3.12
C ALA A 117 -11.71 -3.18 -3.10
N SER A 118 -11.52 -3.88 -4.19
CA SER A 118 -10.42 -4.85 -4.36
C SER A 118 -9.06 -4.14 -4.43
N ILE A 119 -7.98 -4.89 -4.26
CA ILE A 119 -6.62 -4.30 -4.39
C ILE A 119 -6.38 -3.79 -5.81
N GLU A 120 -6.91 -4.47 -6.82
CA GLU A 120 -6.85 -4.02 -8.21
C GLU A 120 -7.55 -2.68 -8.40
N GLU A 121 -8.75 -2.51 -7.83
CA GLU A 121 -9.49 -1.25 -7.87
C GLU A 121 -8.76 -0.14 -7.12
N LEU A 122 -8.28 -0.40 -5.89
CA LEU A 122 -7.50 0.57 -5.11
C LEU A 122 -6.21 0.99 -5.83
N ARG A 123 -5.54 0.05 -6.50
CA ARG A 123 -4.36 0.32 -7.32
C ARG A 123 -4.69 1.21 -8.51
N THR A 124 -5.80 0.95 -9.20
CA THR A 124 -6.28 1.80 -10.29
C THR A 124 -6.61 3.21 -9.78
N MET A 125 -7.33 3.32 -8.67
CA MET A 125 -7.62 4.60 -8.03
C MET A 125 -6.34 5.37 -7.64
N ALA A 126 -5.32 4.67 -7.14
CA ALA A 126 -4.04 5.30 -6.82
C ALA A 126 -3.32 5.83 -8.06
N ILE A 127 -3.37 5.10 -9.19
CA ILE A 127 -2.81 5.56 -10.47
C ILE A 127 -3.59 6.78 -10.99
N GLU A 128 -4.91 6.74 -10.97
CA GLU A 128 -5.78 7.86 -11.41
C GLU A 128 -5.61 9.10 -10.53
N ALA A 129 -5.29 8.91 -9.25
CA ALA A 129 -4.97 9.98 -8.30
C ALA A 129 -3.50 10.44 -8.36
N GLU A 130 -2.76 10.05 -9.38
CA GLU A 130 -1.35 10.43 -9.63
C GLU A 130 -0.39 10.05 -8.48
N VAL A 131 -0.73 9.02 -7.69
CA VAL A 131 0.17 8.47 -6.68
C VAL A 131 1.43 7.94 -7.35
N LYS A 132 2.58 8.52 -7.01
CA LYS A 132 3.88 8.09 -7.55
C LYS A 132 4.26 6.73 -6.96
N MET A 133 4.39 5.72 -7.81
CA MET A 133 4.83 4.38 -7.42
C MET A 133 6.26 4.14 -7.89
N ILE A 134 7.14 3.72 -6.98
CA ILE A 134 8.54 3.41 -7.26
C ILE A 134 8.74 1.92 -7.03
N ALA A 135 9.16 1.21 -8.08
CA ALA A 135 9.56 -0.20 -8.00
C ALA A 135 11.06 -0.28 -7.69
N CYS A 136 11.44 -0.99 -6.63
CA CYS A 136 12.83 -1.15 -6.22
C CYS A 136 13.61 -1.97 -7.24
N GLN A 137 14.56 -1.32 -7.93
CA GLN A 137 15.39 -1.98 -8.96
C GLN A 137 16.14 -3.18 -8.40
N MET A 138 16.78 -3.06 -7.22
CA MET A 138 17.50 -4.15 -6.60
C MET A 138 16.60 -5.37 -6.33
N THR A 139 15.34 -5.13 -5.96
CA THR A 139 14.37 -6.22 -5.73
C THR A 139 13.90 -6.84 -7.05
N MET A 140 13.74 -6.03 -8.10
CA MET A 140 13.46 -6.53 -9.44
C MET A 140 14.53 -7.51 -9.88
N ASP A 141 15.81 -7.09 -9.76
CA ASP A 141 16.97 -7.91 -10.15
C ASP A 141 17.07 -9.19 -9.28
N LEU A 142 16.82 -9.06 -7.95
CA LEU A 142 16.89 -10.19 -7.02
C LEU A 142 15.84 -11.27 -7.32
N PHE A 143 14.62 -10.87 -7.69
CA PHE A 143 13.51 -11.78 -7.98
C PHE A 143 13.35 -12.08 -9.47
N GLU A 144 14.31 -11.62 -10.30
CA GLU A 144 14.32 -11.80 -11.75
C GLU A 144 13.01 -11.28 -12.43
N TYR A 145 12.41 -10.23 -11.84
CA TYR A 145 11.24 -9.57 -12.43
C TYR A 145 11.67 -8.59 -13.53
N THR A 146 10.91 -8.59 -14.61
CA THR A 146 11.09 -7.66 -15.73
C THR A 146 10.02 -6.57 -15.71
N LYS A 147 10.21 -5.52 -16.52
CA LYS A 147 9.16 -4.49 -16.69
C LYS A 147 7.87 -5.07 -17.25
N ASP A 148 7.96 -6.15 -18.05
CA ASP A 148 6.80 -6.79 -18.64
C ASP A 148 5.93 -7.52 -17.63
N ASP A 149 6.46 -7.87 -16.46
CA ASP A 149 5.72 -8.46 -15.35
C ASP A 149 4.90 -7.43 -14.58
N MET A 150 5.27 -6.15 -14.68
CA MET A 150 4.70 -5.05 -13.89
C MET A 150 3.61 -4.31 -14.65
N ILE A 151 2.70 -3.67 -13.90
CA ILE A 151 1.75 -2.71 -14.46
C ILE A 151 2.46 -1.51 -15.06
N GLU A 152 1.79 -0.79 -15.93
CA GLU A 152 2.25 0.52 -16.40
C GLU A 152 2.10 1.58 -15.30
N GLY A 153 2.99 2.57 -15.31
CA GLY A 153 2.96 3.70 -14.39
C GLY A 153 4.09 3.73 -13.36
N PRO A 154 4.43 2.63 -12.65
CA PRO A 154 5.54 2.64 -11.71
C PRO A 154 6.88 2.97 -12.39
N VAL A 155 7.67 3.81 -11.71
CA VAL A 155 9.04 4.13 -12.15
C VAL A 155 10.05 3.24 -11.42
N LEU A 156 11.13 2.88 -12.10
CA LEU A 156 12.22 2.17 -11.45
C LEU A 156 13.05 3.14 -10.60
N GLY A 157 13.41 2.71 -9.41
CA GLY A 157 14.23 3.52 -8.52
C GLY A 157 14.89 2.68 -7.43
N GLY A 158 15.88 3.27 -6.77
CA GLY A 158 16.58 2.63 -5.66
C GLY A 158 16.27 3.33 -4.32
N ALA A 159 16.92 2.84 -3.26
CA ALA A 159 16.81 3.43 -1.92
C ALA A 159 17.16 4.93 -1.91
N ALA A 160 18.16 5.36 -2.70
CA ALA A 160 18.52 6.77 -2.80
C ALA A 160 17.37 7.63 -3.34
N THR A 161 16.68 7.17 -4.38
CA THR A 161 15.51 7.86 -4.95
C THR A 161 14.38 7.98 -3.92
N TYR A 162 14.16 6.94 -3.12
CA TYR A 162 13.17 6.99 -2.05
C TYR A 162 13.57 7.96 -0.94
N ILE A 163 14.81 7.90 -0.45
CA ILE A 163 15.31 8.79 0.62
C ILE A 163 15.22 10.26 0.21
N GLU A 164 15.54 10.58 -1.06
CA GLU A 164 15.38 11.95 -1.57
C GLU A 164 13.91 12.43 -1.47
N THR A 165 12.96 11.55 -1.74
CA THR A 165 11.53 11.87 -1.59
C THR A 165 11.14 11.96 -0.11
N ALA A 166 11.58 11.01 0.71
CA ALA A 166 11.25 10.93 2.12
C ALA A 166 11.75 12.15 2.91
N THR A 167 12.92 12.70 2.57
CA THR A 167 13.46 13.92 3.21
C THR A 167 12.64 15.17 2.94
N LYS A 168 11.79 15.14 1.91
CA LYS A 168 10.90 16.25 1.52
C LYS A 168 9.44 15.98 1.90
N SER A 169 9.16 14.87 2.59
CA SER A 169 7.80 14.46 2.95
C SER A 169 7.49 14.81 4.40
N ASP A 170 6.27 15.29 4.63
CA ASP A 170 5.75 15.61 5.96
C ASP A 170 5.36 14.35 6.75
N ILE A 171 4.97 13.30 6.02
CA ILE A 171 4.57 12.01 6.59
C ILE A 171 5.40 10.92 5.93
N ASN A 172 6.08 10.12 6.76
CA ASN A 172 6.83 8.95 6.31
C ASN A 172 6.34 7.70 7.03
N LEU A 173 5.94 6.68 6.28
CA LEU A 173 5.41 5.42 6.79
C LEU A 173 6.25 4.23 6.33
N PHE A 174 6.30 3.19 7.16
CA PHE A 174 6.89 1.89 6.83
C PHE A 174 5.84 0.80 7.09
N ILE A 175 5.43 0.07 6.03
CA ILE A 175 4.35 -0.93 6.05
C ILE A 175 4.81 -2.26 5.44
#